data_10c3e59665513cf7732c8bcc4fa43b05
#
_entry.id   10c3e59665513cf7732c8bcc4fa43b05
#
_cell.length_a   1.000
_cell.length_b   1.000
_cell.length_c   1.000
_cell.angle_alpha   90.00
_cell.angle_beta   90.00
_cell.angle_gamma   90.00
#
_symmetry.space_group_name_H-M   'P 1'
#
loop_
_entity.id
_entity.type
_entity.pdbx_description
1 polymer ?
#
loop_
_entity_poly.entity_id
_entity_poly.type
_entity_poly.pdbx_seq_one_letter_code
_entity_poly.pdbx_strand_id
1 'polypeptide(L)'
;MFIPSKNAATDRVNQYISEKLIHYQSKRNHDFGGVDANYVSYLSPYLRHRVITEEYVIKQALSHYPFNKIEKFIQEILWRTYWKGWLQLRPKVWSDYRNDLEKTKLNHNLNDVLEYKTDIECFDNWTKELIENNYLHNHVRMWYASIWIHTLKLPWQLGADFFMKHLVDGDPASNTLSWRWVAGLQTRGKSYLATKSNIHKFTDGRCTLEDHMLAKSPVEHVFLEYPPCLLYTSPSPR
;
A
#
# COMPACT_ATOMS: atom_id res chain seq x y z
N MET A 1 -4.00 15.14 -9.69
CA MET A 1 -5.28 15.26 -8.92
C MET A 1 -6.28 14.24 -9.46
N PHE A 2 -7.00 13.51 -8.59
CA PHE A 2 -8.02 12.54 -8.99
C PHE A 2 -9.37 13.25 -9.14
N ILE A 3 -9.95 13.21 -10.34
CA ILE A 3 -11.27 13.77 -10.61
C ILE A 3 -12.31 12.70 -10.28
N PRO A 4 -13.22 12.90 -9.30
CA PRO A 4 -14.16 11.89 -8.83
C PRO A 4 -15.36 11.72 -9.77
N SER A 5 -15.11 11.34 -11.02
CA SER A 5 -16.16 11.11 -12.02
C SER A 5 -15.95 9.79 -12.76
N LYS A 6 -17.06 9.21 -13.23
CA LYS A 6 -17.03 7.98 -14.02
C LYS A 6 -16.30 8.18 -15.34
N ASN A 7 -16.49 9.34 -15.98
CA ASN A 7 -15.80 9.63 -17.25
C ASN A 7 -14.28 9.67 -17.06
N ALA A 8 -13.79 10.43 -16.06
CA ALA A 8 -12.36 10.49 -15.77
C ALA A 8 -11.77 9.11 -15.41
N ALA A 9 -12.52 8.28 -14.68
CA ALA A 9 -12.11 6.92 -14.38
C ALA A 9 -12.02 6.04 -15.64
N THR A 10 -13.02 6.14 -16.53
CA THR A 10 -13.05 5.40 -17.80
C THR A 10 -11.93 5.84 -18.74
N ASP A 11 -11.71 7.15 -18.86
CA ASP A 11 -10.62 7.71 -19.68
C ASP A 11 -9.25 7.22 -19.16
N ARG A 12 -9.06 7.21 -17.83
CA ARG A 12 -7.84 6.67 -17.21
C ARG A 12 -7.66 5.17 -17.50
N VAL A 13 -8.72 4.37 -17.45
CA VAL A 13 -8.66 2.95 -17.79
C VAL A 13 -8.21 2.77 -19.23
N ASN A 14 -8.85 3.47 -20.16
CA ASN A 14 -8.57 3.35 -21.61
C ASN A 14 -7.12 3.80 -21.91
N GLN A 15 -6.71 4.95 -21.40
CA GLN A 15 -5.35 5.45 -21.56
C GLN A 15 -4.32 4.47 -21.00
N TYR A 16 -4.53 3.97 -19.78
CA TYR A 16 -3.59 3.05 -19.17
C TYR A 16 -3.46 1.74 -19.95
N ILE A 17 -4.57 1.19 -20.41
CA ILE A 17 -4.56 -0.05 -21.17
C ILE A 17 -3.80 0.13 -22.48
N SER A 18 -4.04 1.22 -23.21
CA SER A 18 -3.42 1.45 -24.51
C SER A 18 -1.92 1.76 -24.43
N GLU A 19 -1.48 2.50 -23.38
CA GLU A 19 -0.12 3.05 -23.34
C GLU A 19 0.84 2.25 -22.44
N LYS A 20 0.35 1.71 -21.31
CA LYS A 20 1.23 1.26 -20.22
C LYS A 20 1.04 -0.17 -19.77
N LEU A 21 -0.14 -0.74 -19.89
CA LEU A 21 -0.50 -2.03 -19.30
C LEU A 21 0.46 -3.16 -19.68
N ILE A 22 0.88 -3.22 -20.94
CA ILE A 22 1.79 -4.26 -21.42
C ILE A 22 3.15 -4.26 -20.71
N HIS A 23 3.57 -3.11 -20.19
CA HIS A 23 4.83 -2.92 -19.47
C HIS A 23 4.68 -3.09 -17.95
N TYR A 24 3.47 -3.28 -17.45
CA TYR A 24 3.19 -3.33 -16.01
C TYR A 24 4.05 -4.36 -15.28
N GLN A 25 4.12 -5.58 -15.80
CA GLN A 25 4.86 -6.65 -15.13
C GLN A 25 6.33 -6.31 -14.87
N SER A 26 7.00 -5.68 -15.82
CA SER A 26 8.42 -5.33 -15.75
C SER A 26 8.70 -4.02 -15.03
N LYS A 27 7.77 -3.04 -15.09
CA LYS A 27 8.02 -1.67 -14.64
C LYS A 27 7.19 -1.24 -13.42
N ARG A 28 6.24 -2.05 -12.95
CA ARG A 28 5.34 -1.70 -11.85
C ARG A 28 6.04 -1.32 -10.53
N ASN A 29 7.24 -1.80 -10.33
CA ASN A 29 8.01 -1.53 -9.11
C ASN A 29 8.85 -0.25 -9.20
N HIS A 30 9.03 0.32 -10.41
CA HIS A 30 9.80 1.55 -10.58
C HIS A 30 8.92 2.77 -10.30
N ASP A 31 9.42 3.62 -9.44
CA ASP A 31 8.91 4.96 -9.25
C ASP A 31 9.81 5.95 -10.01
N PHE A 32 9.32 6.44 -11.14
CA PHE A 32 10.03 7.38 -12.01
C PHE A 32 9.72 8.86 -11.68
N GLY A 33 9.03 9.12 -10.57
CA GLY A 33 8.82 10.49 -10.09
C GLY A 33 7.64 11.22 -10.72
N GLY A 34 6.51 10.56 -10.87
CA GLY A 34 5.27 11.22 -11.32
C GLY A 34 4.30 10.31 -12.04
N VAL A 35 3.04 10.76 -12.11
CA VAL A 35 1.94 9.96 -12.68
C VAL A 35 2.20 9.59 -14.14
N ASP A 36 2.74 10.52 -14.92
CA ASP A 36 2.96 10.29 -16.35
C ASP A 36 4.21 9.46 -16.63
N ALA A 37 5.21 9.50 -15.74
CA ALA A 37 6.42 8.69 -15.87
C ALA A 37 6.23 7.25 -15.38
N ASN A 38 5.34 7.01 -14.43
CA ASN A 38 5.12 5.72 -13.81
C ASN A 38 4.25 4.78 -14.65
N TYR A 39 4.44 3.47 -14.45
CA TYR A 39 3.73 2.40 -15.17
C TYR A 39 2.64 1.71 -14.32
N VAL A 40 2.30 2.29 -13.18
CA VAL A 40 1.13 1.89 -12.38
C VAL A 40 -0.13 2.59 -12.89
N SER A 41 -1.28 1.98 -12.67
CA SER A 41 -2.53 2.45 -13.29
C SER A 41 -3.13 3.71 -12.68
N TYR A 42 -2.83 3.98 -11.41
CA TYR A 42 -3.50 5.02 -10.61
C TYR A 42 -5.02 4.88 -10.55
N LEU A 43 -5.53 3.63 -10.65
CA LEU A 43 -6.96 3.32 -10.59
C LEU A 43 -7.46 3.04 -9.17
N SER A 44 -6.55 2.88 -8.22
CA SER A 44 -6.90 2.52 -6.83
C SER A 44 -7.89 3.48 -6.16
N PRO A 45 -7.84 4.82 -6.36
CA PRO A 45 -8.87 5.72 -5.83
C PRO A 45 -10.26 5.44 -6.40
N TYR A 46 -10.37 5.25 -7.71
CA TYR A 46 -11.65 4.96 -8.37
C TYR A 46 -12.25 3.62 -7.92
N LEU A 47 -11.40 2.61 -7.77
CA LEU A 47 -11.80 1.30 -7.23
C LEU A 47 -12.20 1.39 -5.75
N ARG A 48 -11.44 2.16 -4.96
CA ARG A 48 -11.72 2.36 -3.54
C ARG A 48 -13.10 2.99 -3.31
N HIS A 49 -13.43 4.00 -4.08
CA HIS A 49 -14.68 4.75 -3.98
C HIS A 49 -15.81 4.21 -4.86
N ARG A 50 -15.63 3.02 -5.47
CA ARG A 50 -16.62 2.35 -6.30
C ARG A 50 -17.13 3.18 -7.48
N VAL A 51 -16.31 4.10 -8.00
CA VAL A 51 -16.59 4.83 -9.25
C VAL A 51 -16.57 3.88 -10.44
N ILE A 52 -15.63 2.93 -10.41
CA ILE A 52 -15.56 1.75 -11.30
C ILE A 52 -15.31 0.49 -10.45
N THR A 53 -15.58 -0.69 -11.03
CA THR A 53 -15.39 -1.97 -10.37
C THR A 53 -14.14 -2.70 -10.85
N GLU A 54 -13.62 -3.59 -10.04
CA GLU A 54 -12.52 -4.49 -10.39
C GLU A 54 -12.87 -5.32 -11.66
N GLU A 55 -14.11 -5.81 -11.72
CA GLU A 55 -14.62 -6.57 -12.87
C GLU A 55 -14.59 -5.75 -14.16
N TYR A 56 -15.01 -4.50 -14.11
CA TYR A 56 -14.98 -3.60 -15.28
C TYR A 56 -13.54 -3.45 -15.80
N VAL A 57 -12.57 -3.14 -14.91
CA VAL A 57 -11.17 -2.96 -15.31
C VAL A 57 -10.58 -4.24 -15.89
N ILE A 58 -10.85 -5.40 -15.27
CA ILE A 58 -10.37 -6.68 -15.76
C ILE A 58 -10.96 -7.02 -17.15
N LYS A 59 -12.26 -6.82 -17.35
CA LYS A 59 -12.91 -7.04 -18.66
C LYS A 59 -12.31 -6.15 -19.75
N GLN A 60 -12.09 -4.87 -19.45
CA GLN A 60 -11.45 -3.95 -20.39
C GLN A 60 -10.01 -4.37 -20.72
N ALA A 61 -9.23 -4.77 -19.73
CA ALA A 61 -7.87 -5.23 -19.96
C ALA A 61 -7.82 -6.52 -20.81
N LEU A 62 -8.70 -7.48 -20.53
CA LEU A 62 -8.77 -8.75 -21.28
C LEU A 62 -9.32 -8.60 -22.70
N SER A 63 -10.05 -7.54 -23.01
CA SER A 63 -10.47 -7.26 -24.38
C SER A 63 -9.32 -6.75 -25.28
N HIS A 64 -8.22 -6.29 -24.68
CA HIS A 64 -7.04 -5.76 -25.40
C HIS A 64 -5.85 -6.73 -25.39
N TYR A 65 -5.68 -7.48 -24.29
CA TYR A 65 -4.52 -8.37 -24.13
C TYR A 65 -4.93 -9.75 -23.63
N PRO A 66 -4.26 -10.82 -24.07
CA PRO A 66 -4.50 -12.15 -23.54
C PRO A 66 -4.00 -12.24 -22.09
N PHE A 67 -4.67 -13.06 -21.27
CA PHE A 67 -4.42 -13.20 -19.84
C PHE A 67 -2.95 -13.35 -19.45
N ASN A 68 -2.21 -14.20 -20.16
CA ASN A 68 -0.79 -14.47 -19.87
C ASN A 68 0.14 -13.24 -20.00
N LYS A 69 -0.29 -12.20 -20.70
CA LYS A 69 0.47 -10.94 -20.83
C LYS A 69 0.20 -9.95 -19.70
N ILE A 70 -0.97 -10.06 -19.07
CA ILE A 70 -1.45 -9.11 -18.06
C ILE A 70 -1.81 -9.78 -16.73
N GLU A 71 -1.48 -11.05 -16.55
CA GLU A 71 -1.79 -11.83 -15.35
C GLU A 71 -1.40 -11.09 -14.07
N LYS A 72 -0.21 -10.49 -14.04
CA LYS A 72 0.29 -9.77 -12.86
C LYS A 72 -0.57 -8.56 -12.52
N PHE A 73 -1.07 -7.85 -13.50
CA PHE A 73 -1.98 -6.73 -13.29
C PHE A 73 -3.32 -7.20 -12.70
N ILE A 74 -3.89 -8.27 -13.26
CA ILE A 74 -5.13 -8.86 -12.76
C ILE A 74 -4.97 -9.35 -11.32
N GLN A 75 -3.86 -10.03 -11.01
CA GLN A 75 -3.55 -10.47 -9.64
C GLN A 75 -3.54 -9.29 -8.66
N GLU A 76 -2.88 -8.18 -9.00
CA GLU A 76 -2.79 -7.02 -8.11
C GLU A 76 -4.16 -6.33 -7.90
N ILE A 77 -5.03 -6.33 -8.91
CA ILE A 77 -6.42 -5.86 -8.74
C ILE A 77 -7.18 -6.77 -7.77
N LEU A 78 -7.02 -8.09 -7.89
CA LEU A 78 -7.73 -9.06 -7.05
C LEU A 78 -7.20 -9.13 -5.61
N TRP A 79 -5.96 -8.72 -5.35
CA TRP A 79 -5.44 -8.60 -3.99
C TRP A 79 -6.33 -7.76 -3.10
N ARG A 80 -6.92 -6.70 -3.63
CA ARG A 80 -7.86 -5.85 -2.90
C ARG A 80 -9.08 -6.64 -2.40
N THR A 81 -9.68 -7.46 -3.25
CA THR A 81 -10.81 -8.32 -2.89
C THR A 81 -10.40 -9.37 -1.86
N TYR A 82 -9.23 -9.97 -2.06
CA TYR A 82 -8.67 -10.94 -1.13
C TYR A 82 -8.48 -10.34 0.27
N TRP A 83 -7.84 -9.18 0.39
CA TRP A 83 -7.60 -8.53 1.68
C TRP A 83 -8.91 -8.19 2.42
N LYS A 84 -9.92 -7.72 1.71
CA LYS A 84 -11.24 -7.44 2.29
C LYS A 84 -11.88 -8.71 2.86
N GLY A 85 -11.92 -9.78 2.09
CA GLY A 85 -12.44 -11.07 2.56
C GLY A 85 -11.64 -11.63 3.72
N TRP A 86 -10.30 -11.52 3.66
CA TRP A 86 -9.43 -12.00 4.73
C TRP A 86 -9.70 -11.26 6.05
N LEU A 87 -9.80 -9.93 6.03
CA LEU A 87 -10.07 -9.12 7.22
C LEU A 87 -11.51 -9.34 7.73
N GLN A 88 -12.48 -9.47 6.84
CA GLN A 88 -13.87 -9.74 7.20
C GLN A 88 -14.01 -11.05 7.98
N LEU A 89 -13.26 -12.08 7.60
CA LEU A 89 -13.23 -13.34 8.33
C LEU A 89 -12.43 -13.27 9.64
N ARG A 90 -11.69 -12.20 9.89
CA ARG A 90 -10.85 -12.02 11.08
C ARG A 90 -11.06 -10.64 11.72
N PRO A 91 -12.30 -10.32 12.16
CA PRO A 91 -12.64 -8.98 12.65
C PRO A 91 -11.83 -8.55 13.87
N LYS A 92 -11.31 -9.51 14.64
CA LYS A 92 -10.44 -9.25 15.79
C LYS A 92 -9.15 -8.53 15.39
N VAL A 93 -8.60 -8.75 14.20
CA VAL A 93 -7.42 -8.02 13.70
C VAL A 93 -7.69 -6.52 13.65
N TRP A 94 -8.87 -6.14 13.18
CA TRP A 94 -9.28 -4.75 13.10
C TRP A 94 -9.55 -4.14 14.47
N SER A 95 -10.26 -4.84 15.35
CA SER A 95 -10.54 -4.34 16.69
C SER A 95 -9.25 -4.18 17.53
N ASP A 96 -8.33 -5.14 17.46
CA ASP A 96 -7.05 -5.05 18.16
C ASP A 96 -6.21 -3.87 17.62
N TYR A 97 -6.14 -3.69 16.29
CA TYR A 97 -5.49 -2.53 15.69
C TYR A 97 -6.06 -1.20 16.23
N ARG A 98 -7.39 -1.08 16.29
CA ARG A 98 -8.05 0.14 16.77
C ARG A 98 -7.76 0.42 18.25
N ASN A 99 -7.85 -0.62 19.07
CA ASN A 99 -7.57 -0.52 20.51
C ASN A 99 -6.10 -0.16 20.77
N ASP A 100 -5.19 -0.77 20.03
CA ASP A 100 -3.76 -0.48 20.16
C ASP A 100 -3.45 0.95 19.68
N LEU A 101 -4.07 1.38 18.58
CA LEU A 101 -3.89 2.74 18.06
C LEU A 101 -4.28 3.81 19.08
N GLU A 102 -5.39 3.64 19.80
CA GLU A 102 -5.83 4.59 20.83
C GLU A 102 -4.80 4.73 21.95
N LYS A 103 -4.28 3.59 22.45
CA LYS A 103 -3.26 3.56 23.50
C LYS A 103 -1.94 4.16 23.01
N THR A 104 -1.57 3.90 21.77
CA THR A 104 -0.30 4.32 21.20
C THR A 104 -0.24 5.83 20.96
N LYS A 105 -1.32 6.45 20.53
CA LYS A 105 -1.39 7.91 20.27
C LYS A 105 -1.05 8.77 21.48
N LEU A 106 -1.25 8.27 22.67
CA LEU A 106 -0.97 9.00 23.91
C LEU A 106 0.53 9.05 24.27
N ASN A 107 1.35 8.18 23.67
CA ASN A 107 2.71 7.92 24.12
C ASN A 107 3.80 8.25 23.09
N HIS A 108 3.44 8.67 21.86
CA HIS A 108 4.43 8.86 20.81
C HIS A 108 4.34 10.23 20.15
N ASN A 109 5.50 10.85 19.97
CA ASN A 109 5.65 12.10 19.24
C ASN A 109 5.98 11.82 17.76
N LEU A 110 5.16 12.36 16.87
CA LEU A 110 5.33 12.25 15.42
C LEU A 110 5.87 13.55 14.80
N ASN A 111 6.32 14.50 15.62
CA ASN A 111 6.71 15.83 15.15
C ASN A 111 7.81 15.78 14.10
N ASP A 112 8.84 14.94 14.28
CA ASP A 112 9.94 14.85 13.33
C ASP A 112 9.46 14.41 11.94
N VAL A 113 8.48 13.50 11.88
CA VAL A 113 7.88 13.08 10.60
C VAL A 113 7.05 14.20 9.99
N LEU A 114 6.20 14.86 10.80
CA LEU A 114 5.32 15.93 10.32
C LEU A 114 6.07 17.22 9.95
N GLU A 115 7.22 17.44 10.57
CA GLU A 115 8.12 18.57 10.31
C GLU A 115 9.18 18.26 9.25
N TYR A 116 9.18 17.05 8.69
CA TYR A 116 10.15 16.61 7.67
C TYR A 116 11.60 16.69 8.15
N LYS A 117 11.85 16.24 9.37
CA LYS A 117 13.13 16.33 10.08
C LYS A 117 13.65 14.95 10.53
N THR A 118 13.43 13.93 9.69
CA THR A 118 13.84 12.56 10.03
C THR A 118 15.30 12.26 9.69
N ASP A 119 16.02 13.21 9.12
CA ASP A 119 17.37 13.05 8.56
C ASP A 119 17.45 12.04 7.39
N ILE A 120 16.31 11.57 6.89
CA ILE A 120 16.20 10.70 5.72
C ILE A 120 15.46 11.45 4.62
N GLU A 121 16.19 12.17 3.78
CA GLU A 121 15.65 13.08 2.78
C GLU A 121 14.56 12.45 1.89
N CYS A 122 14.78 11.21 1.44
CA CYS A 122 13.77 10.51 0.65
C CYS A 122 12.46 10.28 1.40
N PHE A 123 12.54 9.91 2.68
CA PHE A 123 11.37 9.69 3.52
C PHE A 123 10.61 10.99 3.76
N ASP A 124 11.32 12.07 4.03
CA ASP A 124 10.73 13.41 4.21
C ASP A 124 10.06 13.90 2.92
N ASN A 125 10.68 13.67 1.76
CA ASN A 125 10.10 13.99 0.46
C ASN A 125 8.84 13.16 0.16
N TRP A 126 8.83 11.87 0.48
CA TRP A 126 7.62 11.04 0.36
C TRP A 126 6.52 11.43 1.34
N THR A 127 6.88 11.93 2.54
CA THR A 127 5.90 12.46 3.49
C THR A 127 5.23 13.72 2.92
N LYS A 128 6.00 14.63 2.32
CA LYS A 128 5.47 15.82 1.62
C LYS A 128 4.57 15.40 0.46
N GLU A 129 5.04 14.49 -0.40
CA GLU A 129 4.26 13.97 -1.53
C GLU A 129 2.93 13.38 -1.07
N LEU A 130 2.93 12.60 0.02
CA LEU A 130 1.71 12.01 0.57
C LEU A 130 0.71 13.08 1.03
N ILE A 131 1.17 14.10 1.74
CA ILE A 131 0.32 15.16 2.27
C ILE A 131 -0.22 16.06 1.15
N GLU A 132 0.62 16.42 0.18
CA GLU A 132 0.27 17.34 -0.91
C GLU A 132 -0.58 16.66 -2.00
N ASN A 133 -0.22 15.43 -2.39
CA ASN A 133 -0.84 14.72 -3.51
C ASN A 133 -1.89 13.68 -3.09
N ASN A 134 -1.96 13.36 -1.80
CA ASN A 134 -2.80 12.32 -1.22
C ASN A 134 -2.58 10.93 -1.85
N TYR A 135 -1.39 10.69 -2.36
CA TYR A 135 -1.03 9.45 -3.03
C TYR A 135 0.47 9.19 -2.93
N LEU A 136 0.84 7.92 -2.87
CA LEU A 136 2.21 7.44 -3.04
C LEU A 136 2.23 6.25 -4.00
N HIS A 137 3.30 6.12 -4.77
CA HIS A 137 3.56 4.92 -5.55
C HIS A 137 3.57 3.67 -4.66
N ASN A 138 3.00 2.55 -5.11
CA ASN A 138 2.85 1.35 -4.28
C ASN A 138 4.17 0.85 -3.65
N HIS A 139 5.25 0.86 -4.41
CA HIS A 139 6.56 0.42 -3.89
C HIS A 139 7.11 1.40 -2.85
N VAL A 140 6.89 2.70 -3.05
CA VAL A 140 7.25 3.73 -2.06
C VAL A 140 6.52 3.50 -0.74
N ARG A 141 5.25 3.10 -0.77
CA ARG A 141 4.50 2.76 0.47
C ARG A 141 5.17 1.65 1.28
N MET A 142 5.77 0.66 0.61
CA MET A 142 6.48 -0.43 1.28
C MET A 142 7.77 0.07 1.93
N TRP A 143 8.57 0.89 1.24
CA TRP A 143 9.77 1.51 1.81
C TRP A 143 9.43 2.44 2.95
N TYR A 144 8.42 3.28 2.76
CA TYR A 144 7.92 4.19 3.78
C TYR A 144 7.56 3.46 5.07
N ALA A 145 6.73 2.42 4.97
CA ALA A 145 6.34 1.62 6.13
C ALA A 145 7.53 0.92 6.79
N SER A 146 8.48 0.43 5.99
CA SER A 146 9.70 -0.18 6.52
C SER A 146 10.60 0.80 7.27
N ILE A 147 10.81 2.00 6.73
CA ILE A 147 11.58 3.05 7.40
C ILE A 147 10.88 3.49 8.67
N TRP A 148 9.57 3.74 8.62
CA TRP A 148 8.75 4.08 9.78
C TRP A 148 8.93 3.08 10.93
N ILE A 149 8.72 1.79 10.64
CA ILE A 149 8.70 0.74 11.67
C ILE A 149 10.11 0.39 12.13
N HIS A 150 11.01 0.11 11.21
CA HIS A 150 12.26 -0.55 11.53
C HIS A 150 13.42 0.43 11.74
N THR A 151 13.43 1.56 11.04
CA THR A 151 14.48 2.59 11.15
C THR A 151 14.12 3.62 12.21
N LEU A 152 12.97 4.28 12.08
CA LEU A 152 12.51 5.28 13.03
C LEU A 152 11.91 4.67 14.30
N LYS A 153 11.69 3.34 14.32
CA LYS A 153 11.14 2.57 15.43
C LYS A 153 9.79 3.12 15.94
N LEU A 154 9.02 3.68 15.02
CA LEU A 154 7.68 4.17 15.32
C LEU A 154 6.65 3.04 15.26
N PRO A 155 5.62 3.06 16.10
CA PRO A 155 4.56 2.07 16.06
C PRO A 155 3.88 2.00 14.68
N TRP A 156 3.72 0.80 14.14
CA TRP A 156 3.10 0.59 12.84
C TRP A 156 1.64 1.08 12.79
N GLN A 157 0.95 1.06 13.95
CA GLN A 157 -0.44 1.52 14.05
C GLN A 157 -0.57 3.01 13.72
N LEU A 158 0.39 3.82 14.16
CA LEU A 158 0.41 5.25 13.86
C LEU A 158 0.67 5.50 12.37
N GLY A 159 1.58 4.76 11.77
CA GLY A 159 1.84 4.86 10.34
C GLY A 159 0.65 4.42 9.49
N ALA A 160 -0.02 3.34 9.88
CA ALA A 160 -1.25 2.89 9.23
C ALA A 160 -2.38 3.94 9.34
N ASP A 161 -2.54 4.58 10.49
CA ASP A 161 -3.51 5.69 10.70
C ASP A 161 -3.14 6.92 9.86
N PHE A 162 -1.84 7.25 9.80
CA PHE A 162 -1.33 8.34 8.97
C PHE A 162 -1.66 8.12 7.48
N PHE A 163 -1.43 6.91 6.97
CA PHE A 163 -1.81 6.55 5.61
C PHE A 163 -3.33 6.60 5.39
N MET A 164 -4.12 6.14 6.36
CA MET A 164 -5.58 6.21 6.25
C MET A 164 -6.12 7.65 6.19
N LYS A 165 -5.43 8.60 6.81
CA LYS A 165 -5.81 10.01 6.80
C LYS A 165 -5.46 10.72 5.49
N HIS A 166 -4.32 10.35 4.91
CA HIS A 166 -3.77 11.10 3.78
C HIS A 166 -3.99 10.42 2.42
N LEU A 167 -4.07 9.09 2.34
CA LEU A 167 -4.25 8.41 1.07
C LEU A 167 -5.69 8.51 0.56
N VAL A 168 -5.86 9.09 -0.63
CA VAL A 168 -7.17 9.13 -1.32
C VAL A 168 -7.71 7.73 -1.65
N ASP A 169 -6.86 6.73 -1.75
CA ASP A 169 -7.24 5.33 -1.95
C ASP A 169 -7.18 4.49 -0.67
N GLY A 170 -7.08 5.13 0.50
CA GLY A 170 -7.00 4.49 1.79
C GLY A 170 -8.14 3.49 2.02
N ASP A 171 -7.82 2.21 2.14
CA ASP A 171 -8.76 1.11 2.37
C ASP A 171 -8.41 0.40 3.67
N PRO A 172 -9.35 0.28 4.63
CA PRO A 172 -9.06 -0.29 5.94
C PRO A 172 -8.40 -1.67 5.89
N ALA A 173 -8.86 -2.55 4.98
CA ALA A 173 -8.30 -3.88 4.87
C ALA A 173 -6.91 -3.86 4.22
N SER A 174 -6.79 -3.30 3.03
CA SER A 174 -5.52 -3.26 2.30
C SER A 174 -4.43 -2.51 3.09
N ASN A 175 -4.77 -1.36 3.67
CA ASN A 175 -3.83 -0.56 4.43
C ASN A 175 -3.36 -1.28 5.69
N THR A 176 -4.28 -1.72 6.56
CA THR A 176 -3.91 -2.37 7.82
C THR A 176 -3.10 -3.65 7.58
N LEU A 177 -3.53 -4.49 6.63
CA LEU A 177 -2.85 -5.76 6.39
C LEU A 177 -1.50 -5.58 5.69
N SER A 178 -1.33 -4.54 4.85
CA SER A 178 -0.04 -4.21 4.26
C SER A 178 0.95 -3.69 5.31
N TRP A 179 0.54 -2.82 6.22
CA TRP A 179 1.37 -2.37 7.33
C TRP A 179 1.77 -3.54 8.25
N ARG A 180 0.81 -4.42 8.57
CA ARG A 180 1.09 -5.66 9.33
C ARG A 180 2.07 -6.58 8.61
N TRP A 181 1.98 -6.66 7.28
CA TRP A 181 2.91 -7.46 6.48
C TRP A 181 4.34 -6.92 6.56
N VAL A 182 4.52 -5.61 6.43
CA VAL A 182 5.85 -4.98 6.60
C VAL A 182 6.39 -5.22 8.01
N ALA A 183 5.55 -5.11 9.03
CA ALA A 183 5.90 -5.34 10.44
C ALA A 183 6.20 -6.81 10.80
N GLY A 184 5.98 -7.78 9.88
CA GLY A 184 6.15 -9.20 10.18
C GLY A 184 4.98 -9.85 10.94
N LEU A 185 3.84 -9.17 11.03
CA LEU A 185 2.65 -9.60 11.77
C LEU A 185 1.61 -10.32 10.90
N GLN A 186 1.77 -10.32 9.59
CA GLN A 186 0.82 -10.94 8.66
C GLN A 186 1.26 -12.34 8.23
N THR A 187 2.57 -12.55 8.14
CA THR A 187 3.15 -13.86 7.81
C THR A 187 4.27 -14.13 8.81
N ARG A 188 4.14 -15.23 9.55
CA ARG A 188 5.11 -15.59 10.60
C ARG A 188 6.54 -15.65 10.07
N GLY A 189 7.45 -14.98 10.76
CA GLY A 189 8.88 -14.95 10.42
C GLY A 189 9.25 -14.19 9.15
N LYS A 190 8.32 -13.41 8.58
CA LYS A 190 8.57 -12.59 7.39
C LYS A 190 8.21 -11.14 7.67
N SER A 191 9.22 -10.28 7.73
CA SER A 191 9.11 -8.83 7.72
C SER A 191 9.75 -8.28 6.45
N TYR A 192 9.40 -7.05 6.06
CA TYR A 192 9.99 -6.39 4.91
C TYR A 192 10.94 -5.29 5.35
N LEU A 193 12.21 -5.39 4.95
CA LEU A 193 13.22 -4.35 5.16
C LEU A 193 13.53 -3.62 3.85
N ALA A 194 13.42 -2.31 3.89
CA ALA A 194 13.91 -1.44 2.83
C ALA A 194 15.44 -1.48 2.81
N THR A 195 16.03 -1.56 1.62
CA THR A 195 17.48 -1.52 1.43
C THR A 195 17.87 -0.41 0.47
N LYS A 196 19.05 0.19 0.67
CA LYS A 196 19.61 1.21 -0.23
C LYS A 196 19.60 0.75 -1.69
N SER A 197 20.08 -0.46 -1.94
CA SER A 197 20.17 -1.02 -3.30
C SER A 197 18.81 -1.16 -3.97
N ASN A 198 17.78 -1.58 -3.22
CA ASN A 198 16.42 -1.72 -3.74
C ASN A 198 15.80 -0.35 -4.04
N ILE A 199 15.91 0.59 -3.12
CA ILE A 199 15.41 1.95 -3.30
C ILE A 199 16.11 2.62 -4.49
N HIS A 200 17.43 2.62 -4.54
CA HIS A 200 18.21 3.20 -5.62
C HIS A 200 17.82 2.62 -6.99
N LYS A 201 17.73 1.28 -7.09
CA LYS A 201 17.36 0.59 -8.32
C LYS A 201 15.99 1.00 -8.84
N PHE A 202 15.00 1.06 -7.96
CA PHE A 202 13.61 1.27 -8.36
C PHE A 202 13.15 2.74 -8.33
N THR A 203 14.02 3.65 -7.90
CA THR A 203 13.84 5.10 -8.08
C THR A 203 14.71 5.67 -9.18
N ASP A 204 15.42 4.81 -9.92
CA ASP A 204 16.37 5.21 -10.96
C ASP A 204 17.42 6.22 -10.42
N GLY A 205 17.90 5.97 -9.21
CA GLY A 205 18.89 6.80 -8.53
C GLY A 205 18.41 8.15 -8.01
N ARG A 206 17.12 8.50 -8.16
CA ARG A 206 16.55 9.78 -7.65
C ARG A 206 16.57 9.87 -6.13
N CYS A 207 16.54 8.74 -5.45
CA CYS A 207 16.58 8.67 -4.01
C CYS A 207 17.95 8.17 -3.58
N THR A 208 18.71 9.02 -2.94
CA THR A 208 20.04 8.71 -2.40
C THR A 208 19.95 8.51 -0.89
N LEU A 209 20.42 7.36 -0.43
CA LEU A 209 20.46 6.96 0.97
C LEU A 209 21.80 6.32 1.27
N GLU A 210 22.29 6.49 2.50
CA GLU A 210 23.43 5.72 2.98
C GLU A 210 22.98 4.49 3.75
N ASP A 211 23.73 3.39 3.67
CA ASP A 211 23.36 2.11 4.31
C ASP A 211 23.20 2.23 5.83
N HIS A 212 23.93 3.16 6.46
CA HIS A 212 23.83 3.39 7.91
C HIS A 212 22.54 4.12 8.32
N MET A 213 21.82 4.75 7.39
CA MET A 213 20.55 5.43 7.64
C MET A 213 19.37 4.46 7.75
N LEU A 214 19.54 3.21 7.31
CA LEU A 214 18.49 2.21 7.31
C LEU A 214 18.74 1.10 8.34
N ALA A 215 17.67 0.59 8.93
CA ALA A 215 17.74 -0.54 9.83
C ALA A 215 18.34 -1.78 9.14
N LYS A 216 19.28 -2.44 9.81
CA LYS A 216 19.91 -3.70 9.35
C LYS A 216 19.13 -4.94 9.76
N SER A 217 18.24 -4.81 10.74
CA SER A 217 17.37 -5.88 11.24
C SER A 217 15.98 -5.36 11.53
N PRO A 218 14.95 -6.20 11.40
CA PRO A 218 13.59 -5.78 11.70
C PRO A 218 13.39 -5.57 13.19
N VAL A 219 12.47 -4.68 13.54
CA VAL A 219 11.89 -4.63 14.89
C VAL A 219 11.08 -5.91 15.09
N GLU A 220 11.33 -6.61 16.17
CA GLU A 220 10.59 -7.82 16.51
C GLU A 220 9.22 -7.47 17.11
N HIS A 221 8.20 -8.13 16.60
CA HIS A 221 6.84 -8.06 17.10
C HIS A 221 6.33 -9.44 17.51
N VAL A 222 5.49 -9.49 18.54
CA VAL A 222 4.83 -10.75 18.92
C VAL A 222 3.81 -11.12 17.85
N PHE A 223 4.03 -12.25 17.19
CA PHE A 223 3.11 -12.77 16.20
C PHE A 223 1.90 -13.40 16.88
N LEU A 224 0.72 -12.85 16.59
CA LEU A 224 -0.56 -13.39 17.06
C LEU A 224 -1.29 -14.08 15.89
N GLU A 225 -1.76 -15.29 16.15
CA GLU A 225 -2.63 -16.00 15.21
C GLU A 225 -4.07 -15.51 15.34
N TYR A 226 -4.69 -15.27 14.20
CA TYR A 226 -6.08 -14.87 14.10
C TYR A 226 -6.85 -15.90 13.26
N PRO A 227 -7.44 -16.92 13.89
CA PRO A 227 -8.24 -17.90 13.16
C PRO A 227 -9.45 -17.22 12.52
N PRO A 228 -9.93 -17.75 11.37
CA PRO A 228 -11.16 -17.25 10.75
C PRO A 228 -12.36 -17.47 11.66
N CYS A 229 -13.32 -16.56 11.62
CA CYS A 229 -14.57 -16.71 12.37
C CYS A 229 -15.43 -17.81 11.75
N LEU A 230 -15.72 -18.85 12.51
CA LEU A 230 -16.49 -20.03 12.05
C LEU A 230 -17.99 -19.73 11.83
N LEU A 231 -18.50 -18.59 12.28
CA LEU A 231 -19.92 -18.20 12.09
C LEU A 231 -20.33 -18.09 10.62
N TYR A 232 -19.37 -17.95 9.71
CA TYR A 232 -19.62 -17.90 8.26
C TYR A 232 -19.62 -19.27 7.57
N THR A 233 -19.35 -20.35 8.28
CA THR A 233 -19.33 -21.71 7.70
C THR A 233 -20.62 -22.47 7.93
N SER A 234 -21.57 -21.97 8.73
CA SER A 234 -22.87 -22.55 8.87
C SER A 234 -23.79 -22.09 7.74
N PRO A 235 -24.42 -22.97 6.97
CA PRO A 235 -25.45 -22.58 6.04
C PRO A 235 -26.56 -21.86 6.82
N SER A 236 -26.95 -20.68 6.32
CA SER A 236 -28.09 -19.94 6.88
C SER A 236 -29.29 -20.87 6.92
N PRO A 237 -29.98 -21.02 8.03
CA PRO A 237 -31.23 -21.78 8.04
C PRO A 237 -32.18 -21.12 7.04
N ARG A 238 -32.67 -21.91 6.08
CA ARG A 238 -33.69 -21.49 5.12
C ARG A 238 -35.01 -21.27 5.81
#